data_455b9068315844c20df8d19d362d79ab
#
_entry.id   455b9068315844c20df8d19d362d79ab
#
_cell.length_a   1.000
_cell.length_b   1.000
_cell.length_c   1.000
_cell.angle_alpha   90.00
_cell.angle_beta   90.00
_cell.angle_gamma   90.00
#
_symmetry.space_group_name_H-M   'P 1'
#
loop_
_entity.id
_entity.type
_entity.pdbx_description
1 polymer ?
#
loop_
_entity_poly.entity_id
_entity_poly.type
_entity_poly.pdbx_seq_one_letter_code
_entity_poly.pdbx_strand_id
1 'polypeptide(L)'
;MLSIDVLYYEDCPHYQEAADTLKQVLNEEHVEARVNMVKIAKGGEAEVVGFLGSPTILVDGHDVQRGTDHTSPFQGHCRIFTYNGHVFEIPPKDMIREALKRFA
;
A
#
# COMPACT_ATOMS: atom_id res chain seq x y z
N MET A 1 0.70 -12.89 -13.54
CA MET A 1 1.56 -12.05 -12.69
C MET A 1 0.73 -10.92 -12.09
N LEU A 2 0.84 -10.71 -10.79
CA LEU A 2 0.15 -9.63 -10.11
C LEU A 2 0.79 -8.29 -10.44
N SER A 3 -0.02 -7.25 -10.48
CA SER A 3 0.45 -5.87 -10.60
C SER A 3 0.23 -5.18 -9.25
N ILE A 4 1.31 -4.67 -8.67
CA ILE A 4 1.25 -4.03 -7.36
C ILE A 4 1.77 -2.61 -7.50
N ASP A 5 0.95 -1.66 -7.08
CA ASP A 5 1.31 -0.25 -7.11
C ASP A 5 1.57 0.25 -5.70
N VAL A 6 2.70 0.90 -5.49
CA VAL A 6 3.03 1.59 -4.25
C VAL A 6 2.91 3.08 -4.52
N LEU A 7 1.86 3.68 -4.00
CA LEU A 7 1.58 5.11 -4.19
C LEU A 7 2.11 5.87 -2.99
N TYR A 8 2.93 6.89 -3.21
CA TYR A 8 3.62 7.53 -2.10
C TYR A 8 3.91 9.01 -2.35
N TYR A 9 4.04 9.75 -1.25
CA TYR A 9 4.64 11.08 -1.29
C TYR A 9 6.15 10.95 -1.12
N GLU A 10 6.91 11.70 -1.88
CA GLU A 10 8.38 11.64 -1.84
C GLU A 10 8.95 11.97 -0.44
N ASP A 11 8.30 12.86 0.28
CA ASP A 11 8.75 13.28 1.60
C ASP A 11 8.21 12.42 2.75
N CYS A 12 7.46 11.36 2.45
CA CYS A 12 7.00 10.42 3.46
C CYS A 12 8.16 9.50 3.86
N PRO A 13 8.53 9.42 5.15
CA PRO A 13 9.70 8.63 5.55
C PRO A 13 9.49 7.13 5.52
N HIS A 14 8.24 6.66 5.36
CA HIS A 14 7.92 5.24 5.52
C HIS A 14 7.72 4.48 4.21
N TYR A 15 7.70 5.16 3.08
CA TYR A 15 7.36 4.48 1.82
C TYR A 15 8.42 3.47 1.39
N GLN A 16 9.69 3.79 1.62
CA GLN A 16 10.78 2.89 1.22
C GLN A 16 10.75 1.61 2.05
N GLU A 17 10.52 1.74 3.36
CA GLU A 17 10.41 0.60 4.25
C GLU A 17 9.21 -0.28 3.89
N ALA A 18 8.08 0.34 3.54
CA ALA A 18 6.91 -0.39 3.08
C ALA A 18 7.18 -1.16 1.80
N ALA A 19 7.88 -0.54 0.85
CA ALA A 19 8.26 -1.20 -0.39
C ALA A 19 9.21 -2.38 -0.14
N ASP A 20 10.17 -2.21 0.77
CA ASP A 20 11.10 -3.26 1.12
C ASP A 20 10.38 -4.43 1.79
N THR A 21 9.45 -4.14 2.68
CA THR A 21 8.62 -5.16 3.33
C THR A 21 7.80 -5.93 2.31
N LEU A 22 7.19 -5.23 1.36
CA LEU A 22 6.45 -5.86 0.28
C LEU A 22 7.32 -6.83 -0.51
N LYS A 23 8.52 -6.40 -0.88
CA LYS A 23 9.44 -7.25 -1.65
C LYS A 23 9.86 -8.48 -0.86
N GLN A 24 10.07 -8.35 0.45
CA GLN A 24 10.38 -9.48 1.32
C GLN A 24 9.24 -10.51 1.32
N VAL A 25 8.00 -10.04 1.45
CA VAL A 25 6.84 -10.94 1.46
C VAL A 25 6.69 -11.64 0.11
N LEU A 26 6.85 -10.93 -0.99
CA LEU A 26 6.78 -11.52 -2.33
C LEU A 26 7.82 -12.64 -2.47
N ASN A 27 9.02 -12.42 -1.96
CA ASN A 27 10.07 -13.42 -2.01
C ASN A 27 9.75 -14.61 -1.11
N GLU A 28 9.28 -14.37 0.11
CA GLU A 28 8.93 -15.44 1.06
C GLU A 28 7.79 -16.31 0.56
N GLU A 29 6.80 -15.70 -0.09
CA GLU A 29 5.63 -16.41 -0.60
C GLU A 29 5.79 -16.92 -2.02
N HIS A 30 6.96 -16.71 -2.62
CA HIS A 30 7.27 -17.11 -4.00
C HIS A 30 6.23 -16.58 -4.99
N VAL A 31 5.82 -15.34 -4.81
CA VAL A 31 4.84 -14.69 -5.68
C VAL A 31 5.57 -13.76 -6.65
N GLU A 32 5.34 -13.97 -7.93
CA GLU A 32 5.85 -13.07 -8.96
C GLU A 32 4.88 -11.90 -9.14
N ALA A 33 5.40 -10.69 -9.08
CA ALA A 33 4.59 -9.51 -9.23
C ALA A 33 5.41 -8.38 -9.85
N ARG A 34 4.72 -7.54 -10.61
CA ARG A 34 5.29 -6.28 -11.07
C ARG A 34 5.01 -5.24 -9.99
N VAL A 35 6.05 -4.65 -9.45
CA VAL A 35 5.92 -3.60 -8.44
C VAL A 35 6.23 -2.26 -9.09
N ASN A 36 5.24 -1.38 -9.08
CA ASN A 36 5.35 -0.04 -9.64
C ASN A 36 5.39 0.99 -8.50
N MET A 37 6.43 1.80 -8.48
CA MET A 37 6.54 2.90 -7.53
C MET A 37 5.94 4.14 -8.16
N VAL A 38 4.87 4.65 -7.58
CA VAL A 38 4.12 5.78 -8.15
C VAL A 38 4.18 6.96 -7.19
N LYS A 39 4.94 7.97 -7.55
CA LYS A 39 5.06 9.19 -6.76
C LYS A 39 3.83 10.08 -6.97
N ILE A 40 3.22 10.49 -5.88
CA ILE A 40 2.05 11.37 -5.90
C ILE A 40 2.49 12.78 -5.53
N ALA A 41 2.18 13.74 -6.39
CA ALA A 41 2.42 15.15 -6.08
C ALA A 41 1.37 15.62 -5.09
N LYS A 42 1.77 16.39 -4.09
CA LYS A 42 0.82 16.98 -3.15
C LYS A 42 -0.13 17.90 -3.92
N GLY A 43 -1.43 17.73 -3.66
CA GLY A 43 -2.47 18.41 -4.43
C GLY A 43 -3.02 17.57 -5.57
N GLY A 44 -2.35 16.48 -5.96
CA GLY A 44 -2.79 15.59 -7.03
C GLY A 44 -3.51 14.34 -6.57
N GLU A 45 -3.79 14.21 -5.28
CA GLU A 45 -4.36 13.00 -4.68
C GLU A 45 -5.72 12.65 -5.25
N ALA A 46 -6.53 13.66 -5.55
CA ALA A 46 -7.89 13.42 -6.06
C ALA A 46 -7.89 12.80 -7.45
N GLU A 47 -6.79 12.89 -8.18
CA GLU A 47 -6.66 12.35 -9.52
C GLU A 47 -6.22 10.89 -9.53
N VAL A 48 -5.84 10.37 -8.37
CA VAL A 48 -5.31 9.01 -8.26
C VAL A 48 -6.32 8.12 -7.57
N VAL A 49 -6.86 7.18 -8.33
CA VAL A 49 -7.88 6.25 -7.81
C VAL A 49 -7.26 5.32 -6.78
N GLY A 50 -7.90 5.24 -5.63
CA GLY A 50 -7.49 4.31 -4.56
C GLY A 50 -6.41 4.83 -3.65
N PHE A 51 -5.95 6.06 -3.83
CA PHE A 51 -4.91 6.62 -2.95
C PHE A 51 -5.51 7.00 -1.60
N LEU A 52 -5.00 6.39 -0.54
CA LEU A 52 -5.49 6.60 0.83
C LEU A 52 -4.41 7.18 1.75
N GLY A 53 -3.39 7.77 1.19
CA GLY A 53 -2.26 8.30 1.93
C GLY A 53 -0.99 7.55 1.64
N SER A 54 0.14 8.08 2.09
CA SER A 54 1.45 7.49 1.80
C SER A 54 1.92 6.63 2.97
N PRO A 55 2.32 5.37 2.74
CA PRO A 55 2.22 4.66 1.46
C PRO A 55 0.86 3.97 1.28
N THR A 56 0.37 3.90 0.07
CA THR A 56 -0.77 3.07 -0.30
C THR A 56 -0.25 1.93 -1.17
N ILE A 57 -0.58 0.69 -0.84
CA ILE A 57 -0.20 -0.49 -1.62
C ILE A 57 -1.45 -1.11 -2.20
N LEU A 58 -1.52 -1.17 -3.52
CA LEU A 58 -2.65 -1.73 -4.25
C LEU A 58 -2.22 -3.02 -4.95
N VAL A 59 -2.89 -4.13 -4.63
CA VAL A 59 -2.68 -5.41 -5.29
C VAL A 59 -3.79 -5.55 -6.32
N ASP A 60 -3.44 -5.48 -7.60
CA ASP A 60 -4.39 -5.46 -8.72
C ASP A 60 -5.52 -4.45 -8.49
N GLY A 61 -5.17 -3.26 -7.99
CA GLY A 61 -6.13 -2.19 -7.74
C GLY A 61 -6.82 -2.22 -6.38
N HIS A 62 -6.54 -3.23 -5.55
CA HIS A 62 -7.17 -3.37 -4.24
C HIS A 62 -6.20 -3.06 -3.11
N ASP A 63 -6.66 -2.25 -2.15
CA ASP A 63 -5.83 -1.89 -1.01
C ASP A 63 -5.52 -3.11 -0.14
N VAL A 64 -4.29 -3.18 0.37
CA VAL A 64 -3.88 -4.31 1.20
C VAL A 64 -4.63 -4.38 2.52
N GLN A 65 -5.13 -3.24 3.03
CA GLN A 65 -5.90 -3.22 4.26
C GLN A 65 -7.36 -3.56 3.98
N ARG A 66 -7.88 -4.59 4.63
CA ARG A 66 -9.28 -5.00 4.48
C ARG A 66 -10.22 -3.94 5.03
N GLY A 67 -11.40 -3.87 4.41
CA GLY A 67 -12.46 -3.01 4.90
C GLY A 67 -12.22 -1.54 4.63
N THR A 68 -11.19 -1.22 3.88
CA THR A 68 -10.92 0.16 3.50
C THR A 68 -11.90 0.56 2.41
N ASP A 69 -12.66 1.63 2.66
CA ASP A 69 -13.46 2.22 1.60
C ASP A 69 -12.83 3.55 1.20
N HIS A 70 -13.14 3.97 0.00
CA HIS A 70 -12.49 5.12 -0.61
C HIS A 70 -13.36 6.39 -0.53
N THR A 71 -14.15 6.51 0.52
CA THR A 71 -15.12 7.57 0.64
C THR A 71 -14.56 8.88 1.17
N SER A 72 -13.44 8.81 1.88
CA SER A 72 -12.85 10.00 2.48
C SER A 72 -11.65 10.47 1.68
N PRO A 73 -11.65 11.73 1.20
CA PRO A 73 -10.48 12.26 0.55
C PRO A 73 -9.34 12.36 1.55
N PHE A 74 -8.20 11.88 1.16
CA PHE A 74 -7.00 11.94 1.98
C PHE A 74 -6.26 13.24 1.70
N GLN A 75 -5.75 13.89 2.74
CA GLN A 75 -5.12 15.19 2.61
C GLN A 75 -3.68 15.19 3.13
N GLY A 76 -2.75 14.81 2.28
CA GLY A 76 -1.35 15.14 2.46
C GLY A 76 -0.62 14.56 3.66
N HIS A 77 -1.13 13.50 4.28
CA HIS A 77 -0.52 12.91 5.46
C HIS A 77 0.06 11.53 5.19
N CYS A 78 1.00 11.10 6.03
CA CYS A 78 1.39 9.71 6.06
C CYS A 78 0.23 8.89 6.59
N ARG A 79 0.01 7.75 5.95
CA ARG A 79 -1.07 6.84 6.29
C ARG A 79 -0.69 5.99 7.49
N ILE A 80 -1.68 5.59 8.28
CA ILE A 80 -1.50 4.54 9.28
C ILE A 80 -2.32 3.32 8.87
N PHE A 81 -1.87 2.13 9.27
CA PHE A 81 -2.54 0.87 8.99
C PHE A 81 -3.00 0.25 10.30
N THR A 82 -4.18 -0.36 10.28
CA THR A 82 -4.74 -1.04 11.44
C THR A 82 -4.84 -2.53 11.14
N TYR A 83 -4.27 -3.36 12.01
CA TYR A 83 -4.28 -4.80 11.83
C TYR A 83 -4.35 -5.48 13.19
N ASN A 84 -5.34 -6.34 13.39
CA ASN A 84 -5.58 -7.05 14.64
C ASN A 84 -5.61 -6.14 15.87
N GLY A 85 -6.22 -4.95 15.73
CA GLY A 85 -6.34 -3.99 16.81
C GLY A 85 -5.10 -3.16 17.08
N HIS A 86 -4.04 -3.34 16.31
CA HIS A 86 -2.81 -2.57 16.43
C HIS A 86 -2.66 -1.58 15.28
N VAL A 87 -1.94 -0.49 15.54
CA VAL A 87 -1.70 0.58 14.57
C VAL A 87 -0.24 0.51 14.11
N PHE A 88 -0.04 0.58 12.79
CA PHE A 88 1.28 0.50 12.16
C PHE A 88 1.48 1.64 11.19
N GLU A 89 2.72 2.12 11.07
CA GLU A 89 3.08 3.16 10.10
C GLU A 89 3.35 2.58 8.70
N ILE A 90 3.65 1.29 8.64
CA ILE A 90 3.74 0.54 7.38
C ILE A 90 2.88 -0.72 7.53
N PRO A 91 2.40 -1.29 6.41
CA PRO A 91 1.59 -2.51 6.53
C PRO A 91 2.45 -3.66 7.05
N PRO A 92 1.99 -4.38 8.09
CA PRO A 92 2.72 -5.55 8.56
C PRO A 92 2.73 -6.66 7.52
N LYS A 93 3.74 -7.53 7.59
CA LYS A 93 3.91 -8.62 6.63
C LYS A 93 2.66 -9.48 6.47
N ASP A 94 1.99 -9.79 7.58
CA ASP A 94 0.79 -10.63 7.53
C ASP A 94 -0.36 -9.98 6.77
N MET A 95 -0.50 -8.67 6.88
CA MET A 95 -1.51 -7.93 6.11
C MET A 95 -1.23 -8.08 4.60
N ILE A 96 0.03 -7.93 4.21
CA ILE A 96 0.42 -8.07 2.80
C ILE A 96 0.21 -9.50 2.33
N ARG A 97 0.59 -10.51 3.14
CA ARG A 97 0.36 -11.92 2.81
C ARG A 97 -1.10 -12.22 2.56
N GLU A 98 -1.97 -11.74 3.45
CA GLU A 98 -3.40 -11.96 3.31
C GLU A 98 -3.96 -11.30 2.05
N ALA A 99 -3.48 -10.10 1.73
CA ALA A 99 -3.91 -9.41 0.51
C ALA A 99 -3.48 -10.18 -0.73
N LEU A 100 -2.26 -10.70 -0.75
CA LEU A 100 -1.78 -11.50 -1.88
C LEU A 100 -2.64 -12.74 -2.07
N LYS A 101 -3.04 -13.38 -0.98
CA LYS A 101 -3.90 -14.57 -1.06
C LYS A 101 -5.31 -14.24 -1.54
N ARG A 102 -5.84 -13.07 -1.16
CA ARG A 102 -7.19 -12.67 -1.59
C ARG A 102 -7.26 -12.34 -3.06
N PHE A 103 -6.19 -11.75 -3.61
CA PHE A 103 -6.23 -11.18 -4.97
C PHE A 103 -5.31 -11.91 -5.95
N ALA A 104 -4.62 -12.92 -5.48
CA ALA A 104 -3.75 -13.72 -6.35
C ALA A 104 -4.52 -14.75 -7.18
#